data_4291be9e53ee60c95f26aa28144362ee
#
_entry.id   4291be9e53ee60c95f26aa28144362ee
#
_cell.length_a   1.000
_cell.length_b   1.000
_cell.length_c   1.000
_cell.angle_alpha   90.00
_cell.angle_beta   90.00
_cell.angle_gamma   90.00
#
_symmetry.space_group_name_H-M   'P 1'
#
loop_
_entity.id
_entity.type
_entity.pdbx_description
1 polymer ?
#
loop_
_entity_poly.entity_id
_entity_poly.type
_entity_poly.pdbx_seq_one_letter_code
_entity_poly.pdbx_strand_id
1 'polypeptide(L)'
;MKIAIINGPNLNLLGKREVDIYGGESFDTFLSKLKEKYANQEIAYFQSNVEGELINEIQRVGFSYDGIIFNPGGYTHTSVAIGDAIAAITTPVIEVHISNIFGREEFRKLSHVSGKAVGVISGLGLKGYELAIEYFIA
;
A
#
# COMPACT_ATOMS: atom_id res chain seq x y z
N MET A 1 -3.73 5.46 16.90
CA MET A 1 -3.34 4.17 16.32
C MET A 1 -1.99 4.26 15.61
N LYS A 2 -1.29 3.15 15.52
CA LYS A 2 -0.04 3.00 14.75
C LYS A 2 -0.36 2.35 13.42
N ILE A 3 -0.19 3.10 12.34
CA ILE A 3 -0.49 2.65 10.98
C ILE A 3 0.78 2.71 10.14
N ALA A 4 1.11 1.63 9.46
CA ALA A 4 2.24 1.58 8.54
C ALA A 4 1.74 1.66 7.10
N ILE A 5 2.30 2.57 6.33
CA ILE A 5 2.11 2.63 4.88
C ILE A 5 3.35 2.04 4.24
N ILE A 6 3.16 0.98 3.45
CA ILE A 6 4.26 0.30 2.75
C ILE A 6 3.99 0.37 1.26
N ASN A 7 4.91 0.98 0.51
CA ASN A 7 4.84 1.12 -0.93
C ASN A 7 5.92 0.31 -1.63
N GLY A 8 5.52 -0.42 -2.64
CA GLY A 8 6.38 -1.26 -3.45
C GLY A 8 7.06 -0.54 -4.60
N PRO A 9 7.50 -1.31 -5.62
CA PRO A 9 8.37 -0.79 -6.67
C PRO A 9 7.72 0.32 -7.49
N ASN A 10 8.58 1.25 -7.88
CA ASN A 10 8.27 2.40 -8.73
C ASN A 10 7.41 3.48 -8.08
N LEU A 11 6.91 3.27 -6.87
CA LEU A 11 6.08 4.27 -6.18
C LEU A 11 6.90 5.44 -5.65
N ASN A 12 8.23 5.30 -5.61
CA ASN A 12 9.15 6.42 -5.39
C ASN A 12 9.16 7.42 -6.55
N LEU A 13 8.62 7.03 -7.72
CA LEU A 13 8.58 7.87 -8.92
C LEU A 13 7.25 8.56 -9.14
N LEU A 14 6.34 8.53 -8.18
CA LEU A 14 5.07 9.24 -8.28
C LEU A 14 5.30 10.72 -8.51
N GLY A 15 4.53 11.28 -9.46
CA GLY A 15 4.69 12.66 -9.92
C GLY A 15 5.69 12.83 -11.05
N LYS A 16 6.48 11.79 -11.37
CA LYS A 16 7.53 11.85 -12.39
C LYS A 16 7.27 10.94 -13.60
N ARG A 17 6.42 9.92 -13.45
CA ARG A 17 6.14 8.95 -14.53
C ARG A 17 4.64 8.72 -14.64
N GLU A 18 4.19 8.40 -15.86
CA GLU A 18 2.83 7.95 -16.14
C GLU A 18 1.78 8.77 -15.37
N VAL A 19 1.89 10.10 -15.46
CA VAL A 19 1.04 11.07 -14.74
C VAL A 19 -0.44 10.81 -15.01
N ASP A 20 -0.80 10.36 -16.20
CA ASP A 20 -2.19 10.05 -16.57
C ASP A 20 -2.75 8.87 -15.77
N ILE A 21 -1.86 7.96 -15.29
CA ILE A 21 -2.27 6.78 -14.53
C ILE A 21 -2.19 7.05 -13.02
N TYR A 22 -1.09 7.67 -12.56
CA TYR A 22 -0.75 7.77 -11.15
C TYR A 22 -0.93 9.17 -10.57
N GLY A 23 -1.16 10.20 -11.41
CA GLY A 23 -1.27 11.59 -10.99
C GLY A 23 0.07 12.31 -10.94
N GLY A 24 0.02 13.64 -10.78
CA GLY A 24 1.19 14.52 -10.80
C GLY A 24 1.80 14.83 -9.43
N GLU A 25 1.15 14.41 -8.32
CA GLU A 25 1.63 14.68 -6.98
C GLU A 25 2.65 13.61 -6.54
N SER A 26 3.75 14.04 -5.92
CA SER A 26 4.71 13.09 -5.34
C SER A 26 4.12 12.46 -4.07
N PHE A 27 4.58 11.24 -3.74
CA PHE A 27 4.10 10.60 -2.51
C PHE A 27 4.56 11.36 -1.26
N ASP A 28 5.77 11.93 -1.28
CA ASP A 28 6.28 12.69 -0.13
C ASP A 28 5.38 13.89 0.18
N THR A 29 4.93 14.62 -0.83
CA THR A 29 4.00 15.74 -0.66
C THR A 29 2.66 15.25 -0.11
N PHE A 30 2.13 14.19 -0.69
CA PHE A 30 0.87 13.58 -0.22
C PHE A 30 0.99 13.09 1.22
N LEU A 31 2.10 12.42 1.56
CA LEU A 31 2.33 11.90 2.90
C LEU A 31 2.36 13.00 3.96
N SER A 32 2.97 14.14 3.64
CA SER A 32 3.00 15.29 4.55
C SER A 32 1.59 15.79 4.85
N LYS A 33 0.75 15.90 3.82
CA LYS A 33 -0.66 16.30 3.99
C LYS A 33 -1.44 15.27 4.80
N LEU A 34 -1.17 13.99 4.57
CA LEU A 34 -1.83 12.90 5.26
C LEU A 34 -1.51 12.91 6.74
N LYS A 35 -0.23 13.08 7.09
CA LYS A 35 0.21 13.17 8.50
C LYS A 35 -0.39 14.38 9.21
N GLU A 36 -0.53 15.49 8.51
CA GLU A 36 -1.17 16.69 9.06
C GLU A 36 -2.65 16.46 9.32
N LYS A 37 -3.35 15.87 8.34
CA LYS A 37 -4.79 15.59 8.48
C LYS A 37 -5.07 14.59 9.60
N TYR A 38 -4.21 13.60 9.79
CA TYR A 38 -4.36 12.55 10.79
C TYR A 38 -3.32 12.70 11.90
N ALA A 39 -3.16 13.92 12.40
CA ALA A 39 -2.12 14.25 13.39
C ALA A 39 -2.24 13.45 14.69
N ASN A 40 -3.42 12.92 15.00
CA ASN A 40 -3.65 12.07 16.18
C ASN A 40 -3.25 10.62 15.99
N GLN A 41 -2.83 10.26 14.77
CA GLN A 41 -2.39 8.89 14.43
C GLN A 41 -0.88 8.89 14.24
N GLU A 42 -0.23 7.79 14.58
CA GLU A 42 1.18 7.58 14.27
C GLU A 42 1.26 6.88 12.93
N ILE A 43 1.74 7.58 11.89
CA ILE A 43 1.83 7.04 10.53
C ILE A 43 3.31 6.86 10.19
N ALA A 44 3.72 5.61 10.01
CA ALA A 44 5.06 5.27 9.52
C ALA A 44 4.99 5.00 8.02
N TYR A 45 6.08 5.29 7.31
CA TYR A 45 6.15 5.10 5.88
C TYR A 45 7.43 4.37 5.49
N PHE A 46 7.29 3.41 4.58
CA PHE A 46 8.42 2.68 4.00
C PHE A 46 8.14 2.43 2.52
N GLN A 47 9.16 2.60 1.69
CA GLN A 47 9.08 2.32 0.26
C GLN A 47 10.34 1.55 -0.15
N SER A 48 10.17 0.52 -0.97
CA SER A 48 11.30 -0.19 -1.56
C SER A 48 10.90 -0.80 -2.90
N ASN A 49 11.89 -0.90 -3.79
CA ASN A 49 11.78 -1.65 -5.03
C ASN A 49 12.18 -3.13 -4.85
N VAL A 50 12.71 -3.49 -3.69
CA VAL A 50 13.29 -4.81 -3.43
C VAL A 50 12.29 -5.68 -2.68
N GLU A 51 11.91 -6.80 -3.29
CA GLU A 51 10.91 -7.71 -2.73
C GLU A 51 11.24 -8.15 -1.30
N GLY A 52 12.48 -8.56 -1.05
CA GLY A 52 12.90 -9.00 0.27
C GLY A 52 12.84 -7.91 1.33
N GLU A 53 13.11 -6.66 0.97
CA GLU A 53 12.98 -5.52 1.88
C GLU A 53 11.53 -5.27 2.27
N LEU A 54 10.61 -5.44 1.32
CA LEU A 54 9.17 -5.32 1.60
C LEU A 54 8.73 -6.41 2.57
N ILE A 55 9.19 -7.65 2.36
CA ILE A 55 8.90 -8.76 3.26
C ILE A 55 9.42 -8.48 4.66
N ASN A 56 10.66 -8.00 4.78
CA ASN A 56 11.26 -7.66 6.07
C ASN A 56 10.45 -6.58 6.79
N GLU A 57 9.99 -5.57 6.08
CA GLU A 57 9.20 -4.49 6.68
C GLU A 57 7.82 -4.99 7.13
N ILE A 58 7.16 -5.81 6.32
CA ILE A 58 5.89 -6.43 6.68
C ILE A 58 6.04 -7.21 7.99
N GLN A 59 7.11 -8.00 8.11
CA GLN A 59 7.37 -8.77 9.34
C GLN A 59 7.67 -7.85 10.52
N ARG A 60 8.42 -6.77 10.30
CA ARG A 60 8.79 -5.83 11.37
C ARG A 60 7.57 -5.18 12.01
N VAL A 61 6.59 -4.76 11.19
CA VAL A 61 5.38 -4.07 11.68
C VAL A 61 4.20 -5.01 11.92
N GLY A 62 4.30 -6.25 11.46
CA GLY A 62 3.18 -7.18 11.32
C GLY A 62 2.61 -7.74 12.61
N PHE A 63 3.25 -7.47 13.77
CA PHE A 63 2.80 -8.00 15.06
C PHE A 63 2.59 -6.91 16.11
N SER A 64 2.89 -5.65 15.79
CA SER A 64 2.86 -4.56 16.77
C SER A 64 2.09 -3.33 16.31
N TYR A 65 1.84 -3.17 15.01
CA TYR A 65 1.06 -2.06 14.49
C TYR A 65 -0.43 -2.40 14.48
N ASP A 66 -1.27 -1.36 14.42
CA ASP A 66 -2.73 -1.52 14.41
C ASP A 66 -3.26 -1.78 13.00
N GLY A 67 -2.54 -1.34 11.98
CA GLY A 67 -2.92 -1.55 10.58
C GLY A 67 -1.77 -1.33 9.63
N ILE A 68 -1.81 -2.02 8.50
CA ILE A 68 -0.88 -1.85 7.39
C ILE A 68 -1.67 -1.48 6.15
N ILE A 69 -1.27 -0.41 5.49
CA ILE A 69 -1.78 0.00 4.19
C ILE A 69 -0.68 -0.33 3.20
N PHE A 70 -0.94 -1.30 2.33
CA PHE A 70 0.09 -1.88 1.48
C PHE A 70 -0.26 -1.70 0.01
N ASN A 71 0.62 -1.02 -0.72
CA ASN A 71 0.59 -0.96 -2.18
C ASN A 71 1.78 -1.74 -2.71
N PRO A 72 1.58 -3.00 -3.12
CA PRO A 72 2.67 -3.86 -3.57
C PRO A 72 3.25 -3.45 -4.94
N GLY A 73 2.58 -2.56 -5.66
CA GLY A 73 2.91 -2.29 -7.04
C GLY A 73 2.72 -3.54 -7.89
N GLY A 74 3.61 -3.75 -8.86
CA GLY A 74 3.52 -4.93 -9.73
C GLY A 74 3.70 -6.26 -8.99
N TYR A 75 4.29 -6.27 -7.82
CA TYR A 75 4.45 -7.52 -7.05
C TYR A 75 3.11 -8.14 -6.62
N THR A 76 2.02 -7.39 -6.59
CA THR A 76 0.68 -7.96 -6.37
C THR A 76 0.41 -9.12 -7.32
N HIS A 77 0.88 -9.01 -8.56
CA HIS A 77 0.56 -9.95 -9.63
C HIS A 77 1.57 -11.10 -9.74
N THR A 78 2.70 -11.03 -9.05
CA THR A 78 3.82 -11.95 -9.26
C THR A 78 4.40 -12.56 -7.99
N SER A 79 4.26 -11.90 -6.83
CA SER A 79 4.99 -12.33 -5.64
C SER A 79 4.15 -13.21 -4.73
N VAL A 80 4.33 -14.51 -4.84
CA VAL A 80 3.81 -15.47 -3.89
C VAL A 80 4.43 -15.24 -2.50
N ALA A 81 5.73 -14.88 -2.46
CA ALA A 81 6.45 -14.68 -1.21
C ALA A 81 5.88 -13.51 -0.38
N ILE A 82 5.51 -12.40 -1.04
CA ILE A 82 4.84 -11.29 -0.34
C ILE A 82 3.46 -11.73 0.16
N GLY A 83 2.70 -12.44 -0.65
CA GLY A 83 1.42 -12.99 -0.21
C GLY A 83 1.56 -13.87 1.04
N ASP A 84 2.59 -14.72 1.08
CA ASP A 84 2.87 -15.56 2.23
C ASP A 84 3.25 -14.73 3.46
N ALA A 85 4.00 -13.64 3.28
CA ALA A 85 4.35 -12.74 4.37
C ALA A 85 3.10 -12.09 5.00
N ILE A 86 2.17 -11.63 4.17
CA ILE A 86 0.90 -11.07 4.64
C ILE A 86 0.11 -12.11 5.43
N ALA A 87 0.08 -13.36 4.96
CA ALA A 87 -0.64 -14.43 5.64
C ALA A 87 -0.02 -14.80 6.99
N ALA A 88 1.27 -14.53 7.18
CA ALA A 88 2.02 -14.94 8.38
C ALA A 88 1.90 -13.95 9.54
N ILE A 89 1.48 -12.72 9.30
CA ILE A 89 1.40 -11.67 10.33
C ILE A 89 -0.01 -11.59 10.94
N THR A 90 -0.12 -10.87 12.06
CA THR A 90 -1.40 -10.68 12.75
C THR A 90 -1.99 -9.30 12.52
N THR A 91 -1.18 -8.30 12.19
CA THR A 91 -1.68 -6.95 11.88
C THR A 91 -2.53 -6.99 10.61
N PRO A 92 -3.75 -6.44 10.63
CA PRO A 92 -4.61 -6.43 9.44
C PRO A 92 -4.02 -5.54 8.32
N VAL A 93 -4.17 -6.00 7.09
CA VAL A 93 -3.63 -5.33 5.91
C VAL A 93 -4.77 -4.94 4.97
N ILE A 94 -4.74 -3.68 4.50
CA ILE A 94 -5.56 -3.24 3.36
C ILE A 94 -4.62 -3.05 2.18
N GLU A 95 -4.94 -3.73 1.08
CA GLU A 95 -4.22 -3.56 -0.19
C GLU A 95 -4.76 -2.33 -0.93
N VAL A 96 -3.87 -1.44 -1.38
CA VAL A 96 -4.25 -0.22 -2.10
C VAL A 96 -3.54 -0.17 -3.45
N HIS A 97 -4.28 0.15 -4.49
CA HIS A 97 -3.75 0.47 -5.82
C HIS A 97 -4.26 1.82 -6.26
N ILE A 98 -3.36 2.67 -6.75
CA ILE A 98 -3.70 4.03 -7.21
C ILE A 98 -4.53 3.97 -8.48
N SER A 99 -4.07 3.16 -9.48
CA SER A 99 -4.82 2.94 -10.71
C SER A 99 -5.88 1.86 -10.51
N ASN A 100 -6.89 1.86 -11.38
CA ASN A 100 -7.82 0.74 -11.44
C ASN A 100 -7.16 -0.42 -12.18
N ILE A 101 -6.63 -1.38 -11.43
CA ILE A 101 -5.92 -2.53 -12.01
C ILE A 101 -6.82 -3.39 -12.88
N PHE A 102 -8.13 -3.35 -12.67
CA PHE A 102 -9.09 -4.12 -13.47
C PHE A 102 -9.37 -3.48 -14.82
N GLY A 103 -8.95 -2.24 -15.04
CA GLY A 103 -9.05 -1.53 -16.31
C GLY A 103 -7.76 -1.55 -17.12
N ARG A 104 -6.75 -2.30 -16.70
CA ARG A 104 -5.43 -2.38 -17.34
C ARG A 104 -5.23 -3.76 -17.97
N GLU A 105 -3.97 -4.20 -18.12
CA GLU A 105 -3.64 -5.48 -18.76
C GLU A 105 -4.27 -6.64 -17.97
N GLU A 106 -4.61 -7.72 -18.68
CA GLU A 106 -5.34 -8.86 -18.10
C GLU A 106 -4.62 -9.47 -16.89
N PHE A 107 -3.28 -9.57 -16.93
CA PHE A 107 -2.52 -10.16 -15.81
C PHE A 107 -2.69 -9.38 -14.51
N ARG A 108 -3.09 -8.11 -14.57
CA ARG A 108 -3.27 -7.28 -13.37
C ARG A 108 -4.54 -7.61 -12.59
N LYS A 109 -5.38 -8.47 -13.12
CA LYS A 109 -6.58 -8.95 -12.41
C LYS A 109 -6.26 -10.02 -11.39
N LEU A 110 -5.08 -10.66 -11.48
CA LEU A 110 -4.62 -11.65 -10.52
C LEU A 110 -3.84 -10.97 -9.39
N SER A 111 -4.13 -11.34 -8.14
CA SER A 111 -3.38 -10.86 -6.98
C SER A 111 -3.03 -12.02 -6.06
N HIS A 112 -1.77 -12.07 -5.63
CA HIS A 112 -1.31 -12.97 -4.58
C HIS A 112 -1.50 -12.39 -3.18
N VAL A 113 -1.94 -11.14 -3.07
CA VAL A 113 -2.06 -10.38 -1.83
C VAL A 113 -3.52 -10.25 -1.38
N SER A 114 -4.42 -9.98 -2.34
CA SER A 114 -5.82 -9.60 -2.04
C SER A 114 -6.55 -10.61 -1.17
N GLY A 115 -6.34 -11.89 -1.39
CA GLY A 115 -7.02 -12.94 -0.62
C GLY A 115 -6.59 -13.04 0.84
N LYS A 116 -5.45 -12.41 1.21
CA LYS A 116 -4.91 -12.39 2.56
C LYS A 116 -5.10 -11.05 3.26
N ALA A 117 -5.48 -10.02 2.52
CA ALA A 117 -5.82 -8.70 3.05
C ALA A 117 -7.24 -8.71 3.60
N VAL A 118 -7.55 -7.78 4.51
CA VAL A 118 -8.93 -7.62 5.00
C VAL A 118 -9.80 -6.92 3.96
N GLY A 119 -9.20 -6.20 3.02
CA GLY A 119 -9.91 -5.54 1.93
C GLY A 119 -8.96 -4.95 0.92
N VAL A 120 -9.52 -4.50 -0.20
CA VAL A 120 -8.78 -3.93 -1.33
C VAL A 120 -9.45 -2.63 -1.77
N ILE A 121 -8.65 -1.60 -2.00
CA ILE A 121 -9.09 -0.33 -2.60
C ILE A 121 -8.29 -0.15 -3.88
N SER A 122 -8.96 -0.01 -5.00
CA SER A 122 -8.30 0.10 -6.31
C SER A 122 -8.97 1.17 -7.17
N GLY A 123 -8.14 2.01 -7.79
CA GLY A 123 -8.62 2.94 -8.81
C GLY A 123 -9.03 4.31 -8.33
N LEU A 124 -8.86 4.62 -7.04
CA LEU A 124 -9.31 5.89 -6.45
C LEU A 124 -8.14 6.87 -6.24
N GLY A 125 -7.02 6.68 -6.92
CA GLY A 125 -5.86 7.54 -6.81
C GLY A 125 -5.27 7.51 -5.41
N LEU A 126 -4.63 8.61 -5.01
CA LEU A 126 -4.06 8.74 -3.68
C LEU A 126 -5.11 8.75 -2.57
N LYS A 127 -6.36 9.10 -2.90
CA LYS A 127 -7.47 9.02 -1.94
C LYS A 127 -7.64 7.64 -1.33
N GLY A 128 -7.24 6.59 -2.05
CA GLY A 128 -7.31 5.22 -1.53
C GLY A 128 -6.56 5.02 -0.22
N TYR A 129 -5.41 5.67 -0.05
CA TYR A 129 -4.67 5.60 1.22
C TYR A 129 -5.45 6.25 2.36
N GLU A 130 -6.07 7.37 2.09
CA GLU A 130 -6.88 8.09 3.07
C GLU A 130 -8.09 7.26 3.50
N LEU A 131 -8.76 6.63 2.54
CA LEU A 131 -9.89 5.75 2.82
C LEU A 131 -9.48 4.53 3.66
N ALA A 132 -8.27 4.00 3.43
CA ALA A 132 -7.75 2.90 4.23
C ALA A 132 -7.49 3.34 5.68
N ILE A 133 -6.97 4.55 5.89
CA ILE A 133 -6.82 5.11 7.25
C ILE A 133 -8.19 5.22 7.91
N GLU A 134 -9.17 5.77 7.21
CA GLU A 134 -10.54 5.91 7.73
C GLU A 134 -11.12 4.57 8.17
N TYR A 135 -10.86 3.50 7.42
CA TYR A 135 -11.30 2.17 7.82
C TYR A 135 -10.72 1.77 9.18
N PHE A 136 -9.41 1.97 9.37
CA PHE A 136 -8.75 1.53 10.60
C PHE A 136 -9.18 2.34 11.83
N ILE A 137 -9.42 3.64 11.68
CA ILE A 137 -9.76 4.51 12.81
C ILE A 137 -11.27 4.61 13.08
N ALA A 138 -12.09 4.05 12.22
CA ALA A 138 -13.55 4.10 12.35
C ALA A 138 -14.06 3.33 13.57
#